data_fb03117251b6c0a3dc0457d34aecb796
#
_entry.id   fb03117251b6c0a3dc0457d34aecb796
#
_cell.length_a   1.000
_cell.length_b   1.000
_cell.length_c   1.000
_cell.angle_alpha   90.00
_cell.angle_beta   90.00
_cell.angle_gamma   90.00
#
_symmetry.space_group_name_H-M   'P 1'
#
loop_
_entity.id
_entity.type
_entity.pdbx_description
1 polymer ?
#
loop_
_entity_poly.entity_id
_entity_poly.type
_entity_poly.pdbx_seq_one_letter_code
_entity_poly.pdbx_strand_id
1 'polypeptide(L)'
;LRVPEIVEKNMSLTRDPRKVYEAVLASLFPHHPYGTQTVLGTQEDLKNPSITNIKNYKKTWYVPNNIAICLSGDFDPGKMIVTIDKYFGHMKPNMNLPKLNLAKEEALTAPVVKEILGPDAENITLAWRFPGAASKEYETLQIVSQILYNDKAGLIDLNINQQQKALSAYCYPLDMADYSVLLMQGRPKQGQTLDEVKGLLLEEIKKLRAGDFDEKMLEANINNFKLGLMQQLEKNESRAQMFVNSFINGSNWADEVTALERMSKLTKSEIVAFANKYLNE
;
A
#
# COMPACT_ATOMS: atom_id res chain seq x y z
N LEU A 1 10.93 -28.94 -5.58
CA LEU A 1 10.79 -27.46 -5.51
C LEU A 1 9.56 -26.92 -6.25
N ARG A 2 8.97 -27.63 -7.23
CA ARG A 2 7.85 -27.14 -8.06
C ARG A 2 6.45 -27.37 -7.44
N VAL A 3 6.31 -28.39 -6.63
CA VAL A 3 5.00 -28.76 -6.07
C VAL A 3 4.51 -27.76 -5.03
N PRO A 4 5.34 -27.27 -4.08
CA PRO A 4 4.90 -26.30 -3.09
C PRO A 4 4.40 -24.99 -3.69
N GLU A 5 5.10 -24.42 -4.68
CA GLU A 5 4.72 -23.15 -5.31
C GLU A 5 3.41 -23.27 -6.10
N ILE A 6 3.19 -24.40 -6.80
CA ILE A 6 1.93 -24.65 -7.49
C ILE A 6 0.78 -24.84 -6.49
N VAL A 7 1.03 -25.53 -5.39
CA VAL A 7 0.03 -25.70 -4.32
C VAL A 7 -0.30 -24.35 -3.69
N GLU A 8 0.71 -23.52 -3.38
CA GLU A 8 0.51 -22.16 -2.85
C GLU A 8 -0.31 -21.30 -3.81
N LYS A 9 0.01 -21.31 -5.11
CA LYS A 9 -0.76 -20.58 -6.13
C LYS A 9 -2.22 -21.07 -6.17
N ASN A 10 -2.44 -22.38 -6.19
CA ASN A 10 -3.79 -22.94 -6.20
C ASN A 10 -4.56 -22.57 -4.93
N MET A 11 -3.94 -22.63 -3.76
CA MET A 11 -4.54 -22.18 -2.49
C MET A 11 -4.85 -20.68 -2.52
N SER A 12 -4.00 -19.86 -3.12
CA SER A 12 -4.26 -18.42 -3.25
C SER A 12 -5.48 -18.12 -4.13
N LEU A 13 -5.69 -18.90 -5.18
CA LEU A 13 -6.84 -18.78 -6.10
C LEU A 13 -8.18 -19.20 -5.47
N THR A 14 -8.17 -19.95 -4.36
CA THR A 14 -9.40 -20.34 -3.63
C THR A 14 -9.81 -19.32 -2.58
N ARG A 15 -8.98 -18.31 -2.28
CA ARG A 15 -9.25 -17.27 -1.28
C ARG A 15 -9.90 -16.05 -1.93
N ASP A 16 -11.14 -15.76 -1.58
CA ASP A 16 -11.87 -14.62 -2.15
C ASP A 16 -11.18 -13.26 -1.94
N PRO A 17 -10.62 -12.94 -0.75
CA PRO A 17 -9.88 -11.69 -0.57
C PRO A 17 -8.71 -11.53 -1.57
N ARG A 18 -8.04 -12.63 -1.94
CA ARG A 18 -6.97 -12.61 -2.92
C ARG A 18 -7.48 -12.32 -4.33
N LYS A 19 -8.59 -12.96 -4.72
CA LYS A 19 -9.25 -12.70 -6.02
C LYS A 19 -9.71 -11.25 -6.14
N VAL A 20 -10.33 -10.72 -5.06
CA VAL A 20 -10.76 -9.32 -5.01
C VAL A 20 -9.56 -8.39 -5.14
N TYR A 21 -8.48 -8.62 -4.40
CA TYR A 21 -7.26 -7.83 -4.47
C TYR A 21 -6.67 -7.82 -5.89
N GLU A 22 -6.53 -8.98 -6.52
CA GLU A 22 -6.03 -9.09 -7.90
C GLU A 22 -6.96 -8.37 -8.90
N ALA A 23 -8.28 -8.49 -8.73
CA ALA A 23 -9.25 -7.79 -9.58
C ALA A 23 -9.21 -6.27 -9.40
N VAL A 24 -9.03 -5.77 -8.18
CA VAL A 24 -8.83 -4.35 -7.89
C VAL A 24 -7.57 -3.83 -8.58
N LEU A 25 -6.44 -4.51 -8.40
CA LEU A 25 -5.19 -4.08 -9.04
C LEU A 25 -5.29 -4.15 -10.57
N ALA A 26 -5.87 -5.20 -11.15
CA ALA A 26 -6.07 -5.31 -12.59
C ALA A 26 -6.99 -4.21 -13.15
N SER A 27 -7.96 -3.72 -12.35
CA SER A 27 -8.86 -2.63 -12.75
C SER A 27 -8.20 -1.27 -12.65
N LEU A 28 -7.38 -1.04 -11.62
CA LEU A 28 -6.67 0.21 -11.41
C LEU A 28 -5.42 0.36 -12.29
N PHE A 29 -4.80 -0.78 -12.67
CA PHE A 29 -3.51 -0.83 -13.34
C PHE A 29 -3.54 -1.74 -14.58
N PRO A 30 -4.37 -1.44 -15.60
CA PRO A 30 -4.51 -2.30 -16.78
C PRO A 30 -3.24 -2.40 -17.63
N HIS A 31 -2.30 -1.47 -17.52
CA HIS A 31 -1.06 -1.44 -18.29
C HIS A 31 0.20 -1.58 -17.44
N HIS A 32 0.12 -1.27 -16.15
CA HIS A 32 1.25 -1.34 -15.25
C HIS A 32 1.41 -2.77 -14.66
N PRO A 33 2.62 -3.22 -14.35
CA PRO A 33 2.88 -4.54 -13.75
C PRO A 33 2.06 -4.84 -12.48
N TYR A 34 1.66 -3.84 -11.72
CA TYR A 34 0.82 -4.05 -10.52
C TYR A 34 -0.51 -4.75 -10.83
N GLY A 35 -1.09 -4.52 -12.00
CA GLY A 35 -2.35 -5.15 -12.39
C GLY A 35 -2.20 -6.23 -13.45
N THR A 36 -1.10 -6.23 -14.22
CA THR A 36 -0.88 -7.20 -15.31
C THR A 36 -0.10 -8.43 -14.87
N GLN A 37 0.54 -8.39 -13.71
CA GLN A 37 1.36 -9.47 -13.18
C GLN A 37 1.03 -9.73 -11.72
N THR A 38 1.15 -11.00 -11.31
CA THR A 38 1.06 -11.38 -9.88
C THR A 38 2.43 -11.77 -9.38
N VAL A 39 2.68 -11.59 -8.06
CA VAL A 39 3.97 -11.93 -7.45
C VAL A 39 4.36 -13.39 -7.69
N LEU A 40 3.40 -14.31 -7.63
CA LEU A 40 3.62 -15.73 -7.88
C LEU A 40 3.69 -16.11 -9.37
N GLY A 41 3.39 -15.17 -10.29
CA GLY A 41 3.26 -15.49 -11.71
C GLY A 41 2.03 -16.33 -12.03
N THR A 42 1.97 -16.84 -13.26
CA THR A 42 0.92 -17.76 -13.69
C THR A 42 1.25 -19.21 -13.33
N GLN A 43 0.24 -20.09 -13.34
CA GLN A 43 0.47 -21.52 -13.15
C GLN A 43 1.37 -22.10 -14.25
N GLU A 44 1.30 -21.55 -15.47
CA GLU A 44 2.13 -22.00 -16.60
C GLU A 44 3.60 -21.62 -16.39
N ASP A 45 3.87 -20.40 -15.90
CA ASP A 45 5.24 -19.96 -15.56
C ASP A 45 5.87 -20.89 -14.50
N LEU A 46 5.06 -21.34 -13.52
CA LEU A 46 5.53 -22.23 -12.45
C LEU A 46 5.75 -23.68 -12.92
N LYS A 47 4.98 -24.17 -13.92
CA LYS A 47 5.15 -25.52 -14.46
C LYS A 47 6.49 -25.70 -15.18
N ASN A 48 6.90 -24.73 -15.98
CA ASN A 48 8.07 -24.81 -16.83
C ASN A 48 9.03 -23.61 -16.66
N PRO A 49 9.57 -23.37 -15.45
CA PRO A 49 10.48 -22.25 -15.25
C PRO A 49 11.79 -22.44 -16.02
N SER A 50 12.20 -21.43 -16.75
CA SER A 50 13.48 -21.42 -17.44
C SER A 50 14.62 -21.20 -16.45
N ILE A 51 15.45 -22.23 -16.22
CA ILE A 51 16.65 -22.12 -15.37
C ILE A 51 17.61 -21.04 -15.90
N THR A 52 17.70 -20.90 -17.22
CA THR A 52 18.53 -19.86 -17.86
C THR A 52 18.00 -18.47 -17.51
N ASN A 53 16.69 -18.24 -17.58
CA ASN A 53 16.09 -16.96 -17.23
C ASN A 53 16.28 -16.63 -15.74
N ILE A 54 16.12 -17.61 -14.84
CA ILE A 54 16.37 -17.44 -13.41
C ILE A 54 17.82 -17.05 -13.14
N LYS A 55 18.79 -17.73 -13.77
CA LYS A 55 20.22 -17.39 -13.63
C LYS A 55 20.53 -16.01 -14.20
N ASN A 56 19.96 -15.65 -15.34
CA ASN A 56 20.13 -14.33 -15.94
C ASN A 56 19.52 -13.23 -15.06
N TYR A 57 18.33 -13.45 -14.53
CA TYR A 57 17.67 -12.53 -13.60
C TYR A 57 18.55 -12.29 -12.36
N LYS A 58 19.02 -13.37 -11.72
CA LYS A 58 19.93 -13.27 -10.58
C LYS A 58 21.21 -12.49 -10.93
N LYS A 59 21.84 -12.80 -12.05
CA LYS A 59 23.05 -12.11 -12.50
C LYS A 59 22.82 -10.63 -12.78
N THR A 60 21.67 -10.27 -13.29
CA THR A 60 21.31 -8.88 -13.63
C THR A 60 21.00 -8.03 -12.41
N TRP A 61 20.15 -8.55 -11.49
CA TRP A 61 19.54 -7.76 -10.46
C TRP A 61 20.13 -7.95 -9.06
N TYR A 62 20.78 -9.10 -8.75
CA TYR A 62 21.41 -9.36 -7.45
C TYR A 62 22.87 -8.88 -7.46
N VAL A 63 23.02 -7.58 -7.52
CA VAL A 63 24.30 -6.88 -7.66
C VAL A 63 24.40 -5.76 -6.63
N PRO A 64 25.60 -5.37 -6.15
CA PRO A 64 25.76 -4.46 -5.03
C PRO A 64 25.15 -3.06 -5.29
N ASN A 65 25.08 -2.62 -6.53
CA ASN A 65 24.43 -1.35 -6.89
C ASN A 65 22.89 -1.45 -7.03
N ASN A 66 22.30 -2.58 -6.66
CA ASN A 66 20.85 -2.81 -6.58
C ASN A 66 20.44 -3.49 -5.27
N ILE A 67 21.31 -3.52 -4.28
CA ILE A 67 21.07 -4.15 -2.97
C ILE A 67 21.42 -3.15 -1.88
N ALA A 68 20.57 -3.07 -0.86
CA ALA A 68 20.87 -2.35 0.37
C ALA A 68 20.98 -3.33 1.54
N ILE A 69 21.92 -3.06 2.45
CA ILE A 69 22.03 -3.74 3.74
C ILE A 69 21.68 -2.72 4.80
N CYS A 70 20.56 -2.94 5.50
CA CYS A 70 20.07 -2.05 6.54
C CYS A 70 20.23 -2.73 7.89
N LEU A 71 20.92 -2.07 8.81
CA LEU A 71 21.21 -2.60 10.13
C LEU A 71 20.82 -1.58 11.21
N SER A 72 20.24 -2.07 12.29
CA SER A 72 19.95 -1.29 13.49
C SER A 72 20.22 -2.13 14.73
N GLY A 73 20.96 -1.59 15.70
CA GLY A 73 21.32 -2.31 16.91
C GLY A 73 22.51 -1.68 17.62
N ASP A 74 23.03 -2.38 18.62
CA ASP A 74 24.19 -1.99 19.38
C ASP A 74 25.47 -2.54 18.70
N PHE A 75 26.10 -1.75 17.84
CA PHE A 75 27.35 -2.09 17.16
C PHE A 75 28.12 -0.83 16.77
N ASP A 76 29.44 -1.00 16.58
CA ASP A 76 30.31 0.04 16.03
C ASP A 76 30.15 0.10 14.50
N PRO A 77 29.63 1.20 13.92
CA PRO A 77 29.42 1.31 12.48
C PRO A 77 30.68 1.10 11.65
N GLY A 78 31.83 1.61 12.12
CA GLY A 78 33.09 1.48 11.39
C GLY A 78 33.55 0.03 11.29
N LYS A 79 33.48 -0.72 12.38
CA LYS A 79 33.80 -2.16 12.39
C LYS A 79 32.80 -2.95 11.55
N MET A 80 31.52 -2.56 11.57
CA MET A 80 30.49 -3.23 10.79
C MET A 80 30.70 -3.03 9.28
N ILE A 81 31.06 -1.82 8.85
CA ILE A 81 31.40 -1.53 7.43
C ILE A 81 32.57 -2.41 6.97
N VAL A 82 33.63 -2.55 7.77
CA VAL A 82 34.77 -3.45 7.46
C VAL A 82 34.31 -4.90 7.35
N THR A 83 33.40 -5.32 8.24
CA THR A 83 32.84 -6.66 8.20
C THR A 83 32.00 -6.88 6.95
N ILE A 84 31.15 -5.93 6.58
CA ILE A 84 30.34 -5.98 5.35
C ILE A 84 31.26 -6.04 4.12
N ASP A 85 32.28 -5.20 4.05
CA ASP A 85 33.23 -5.18 2.95
C ASP A 85 33.97 -6.53 2.81
N LYS A 86 34.39 -7.15 3.90
CA LYS A 86 34.98 -8.47 3.91
C LYS A 86 34.13 -9.54 3.23
N TYR A 87 32.80 -9.51 3.45
CA TYR A 87 31.90 -10.54 2.93
C TYR A 87 31.25 -10.18 1.59
N PHE A 88 31.07 -8.92 1.28
CA PHE A 88 30.36 -8.44 0.10
C PHE A 88 31.23 -7.62 -0.87
N GLY A 89 32.38 -7.10 -0.42
CA GLY A 89 33.26 -6.24 -1.24
C GLY A 89 33.83 -6.90 -2.51
N HIS A 90 33.80 -8.24 -2.59
CA HIS A 90 34.16 -8.98 -3.79
C HIS A 90 33.09 -8.94 -4.90
N MET A 91 31.85 -8.53 -4.58
CA MET A 91 30.74 -8.46 -5.54
C MET A 91 30.98 -7.30 -6.52
N LYS A 92 30.76 -7.58 -7.80
CA LYS A 92 30.93 -6.57 -8.86
C LYS A 92 29.61 -5.91 -9.20
N PRO A 93 29.55 -4.57 -9.32
CA PRO A 93 28.35 -3.87 -9.75
C PRO A 93 27.99 -4.20 -11.20
N ASN A 94 26.73 -4.15 -11.54
CA ASN A 94 26.26 -4.19 -12.92
C ASN A 94 26.08 -2.76 -13.44
N MET A 95 27.04 -2.26 -14.21
CA MET A 95 26.98 -0.90 -14.77
C MET A 95 25.92 -0.75 -15.86
N ASN A 96 25.38 -1.87 -16.36
CA ASN A 96 24.31 -1.92 -17.37
C ASN A 96 23.00 -2.41 -16.72
N LEU A 97 22.73 -2.02 -15.47
CA LEU A 97 21.47 -2.35 -14.81
C LEU A 97 20.29 -1.80 -15.64
N PRO A 98 19.36 -2.64 -16.07
CA PRO A 98 18.26 -2.19 -16.91
C PRO A 98 17.41 -1.16 -16.17
N LYS A 99 17.05 -0.06 -16.84
CA LYS A 99 16.03 0.86 -16.35
C LYS A 99 14.66 0.28 -16.69
N LEU A 100 13.83 0.13 -15.66
CA LEU A 100 12.44 -0.27 -15.87
C LEU A 100 11.68 0.92 -16.49
N ASN A 101 11.22 0.73 -17.72
CA ASN A 101 10.33 1.70 -18.37
C ASN A 101 8.90 1.20 -18.20
N LEU A 102 8.31 1.49 -17.04
CA LEU A 102 6.97 1.04 -16.70
C LEU A 102 5.93 1.94 -17.38
N ALA A 103 4.89 1.34 -17.90
CA ALA A 103 3.77 2.07 -18.47
C ALA A 103 3.11 2.95 -17.39
N LYS A 104 2.86 4.22 -17.73
CA LYS A 104 2.05 5.08 -16.87
C LYS A 104 0.59 4.79 -17.13
N GLU A 105 -0.18 4.80 -16.07
CA GLU A 105 -1.63 4.65 -16.16
C GLU A 105 -2.30 5.99 -16.45
N GLU A 106 -3.21 5.99 -17.39
CA GLU A 106 -4.06 7.14 -17.66
C GLU A 106 -5.11 7.32 -16.56
N ALA A 107 -5.66 8.53 -16.42
CA ALA A 107 -6.73 8.80 -15.48
C ALA A 107 -7.97 7.94 -15.80
N LEU A 108 -8.57 7.35 -14.76
CA LEU A 108 -9.86 6.67 -14.92
C LEU A 108 -10.95 7.73 -15.13
N THR A 109 -11.71 7.59 -16.19
CA THR A 109 -12.78 8.53 -16.57
C THR A 109 -14.16 8.08 -16.10
N ALA A 110 -14.28 6.83 -15.65
CA ALA A 110 -15.49 6.25 -15.11
C ALA A 110 -15.15 5.11 -14.13
N PRO A 111 -16.07 4.78 -13.19
CA PRO A 111 -15.91 3.62 -12.32
C PRO A 111 -15.84 2.31 -13.11
N VAL A 112 -14.91 1.42 -12.71
CA VAL A 112 -14.82 0.06 -13.22
C VAL A 112 -15.47 -0.87 -12.21
N VAL A 113 -16.53 -1.56 -12.59
CA VAL A 113 -17.25 -2.49 -11.72
C VAL A 113 -16.87 -3.92 -12.09
N LYS A 114 -16.52 -4.72 -11.07
CA LYS A 114 -16.24 -6.14 -11.20
C LYS A 114 -17.00 -6.91 -10.12
N GLU A 115 -17.58 -8.03 -10.51
CA GLU A 115 -18.19 -8.99 -9.60
C GLU A 115 -17.27 -10.20 -9.47
N ILE A 116 -16.95 -10.59 -8.26
CA ILE A 116 -16.07 -11.72 -7.94
C ILE A 116 -16.87 -12.73 -7.13
N LEU A 117 -17.08 -13.89 -7.71
CA LEU A 117 -17.82 -14.97 -7.07
C LEU A 117 -16.89 -15.84 -6.22
N GLY A 118 -17.35 -16.20 -5.03
CA GLY A 118 -16.65 -17.07 -4.10
C GLY A 118 -17.53 -17.57 -2.97
N PRO A 119 -17.00 -18.44 -2.10
CA PRO A 119 -17.74 -19.01 -0.98
C PRO A 119 -17.86 -18.08 0.25
N ASP A 120 -17.06 -17.01 0.31
CA ASP A 120 -17.07 -16.10 1.46
C ASP A 120 -18.35 -15.22 1.47
N ALA A 121 -18.65 -14.66 2.65
CA ALA A 121 -19.77 -13.72 2.78
C ALA A 121 -19.57 -12.49 1.89
N GLU A 122 -20.67 -12.00 1.34
CA GLU A 122 -20.70 -10.82 0.46
C GLU A 122 -19.99 -9.62 1.10
N ASN A 123 -19.22 -8.92 0.28
CA ASN A 123 -18.61 -7.65 0.66
C ASN A 123 -18.44 -6.76 -0.57
N ILE A 124 -18.33 -5.46 -0.34
CA ILE A 124 -18.00 -4.49 -1.37
C ILE A 124 -16.65 -3.86 -1.09
N THR A 125 -15.85 -3.69 -2.12
CA THR A 125 -14.57 -2.99 -2.07
C THR A 125 -14.58 -1.84 -3.06
N LEU A 126 -14.34 -0.63 -2.59
CA LEU A 126 -14.10 0.57 -3.37
C LEU A 126 -12.61 0.88 -3.36
N ALA A 127 -12.07 1.35 -4.48
CA ALA A 127 -10.65 1.63 -4.60
C ALA A 127 -10.36 2.86 -5.47
N TRP A 128 -9.38 3.67 -5.05
CA TRP A 128 -8.88 4.84 -5.78
C TRP A 128 -7.37 4.79 -5.90
N ARG A 129 -6.84 5.23 -7.03
CA ARG A 129 -5.42 5.27 -7.34
C ARG A 129 -4.83 6.65 -7.08
N PHE A 130 -3.61 6.66 -6.50
CA PHE A 130 -2.85 7.85 -6.17
C PHE A 130 -1.40 7.72 -6.64
N PRO A 131 -0.60 8.81 -6.62
CA PRO A 131 0.84 8.75 -6.78
C PRO A 131 1.52 7.83 -5.75
N GLY A 132 2.72 7.35 -6.07
CA GLY A 132 3.45 6.37 -5.28
C GLY A 132 3.84 6.82 -3.87
N ALA A 133 4.32 5.85 -3.08
CA ALA A 133 4.58 6.00 -1.64
C ALA A 133 5.60 7.10 -1.29
N ALA A 134 6.53 7.44 -2.19
CA ALA A 134 7.49 8.54 -1.99
C ALA A 134 6.91 9.94 -2.29
N SER A 135 5.63 10.05 -2.65
CA SER A 135 5.00 11.32 -2.99
C SER A 135 4.43 12.05 -1.77
N LYS A 136 4.32 13.37 -1.87
CA LYS A 136 3.61 14.18 -0.87
C LYS A 136 2.11 13.87 -0.84
N GLU A 137 1.57 13.45 -1.95
CA GLU A 137 0.19 12.99 -2.04
C GLU A 137 -0.06 11.77 -1.16
N TYR A 138 0.92 10.86 -1.05
CA TYR A 138 0.79 9.71 -0.16
C TYR A 138 0.82 10.13 1.33
N GLU A 139 1.65 11.12 1.71
CA GLU A 139 1.62 11.68 3.07
C GLU A 139 0.21 12.21 3.42
N THR A 140 -0.42 12.94 2.49
CA THR A 140 -1.79 13.44 2.67
C THR A 140 -2.81 12.29 2.69
N LEU A 141 -2.62 11.27 1.85
CA LEU A 141 -3.49 10.09 1.81
C LEU A 141 -3.50 9.33 3.14
N GLN A 142 -2.36 9.25 3.83
CA GLN A 142 -2.28 8.63 5.15
C GLN A 142 -3.19 9.36 6.16
N ILE A 143 -3.16 10.71 6.18
CA ILE A 143 -4.04 11.50 7.05
C ILE A 143 -5.51 11.32 6.65
N VAL A 144 -5.82 11.38 5.36
CA VAL A 144 -7.16 11.17 4.82
C VAL A 144 -7.71 9.80 5.23
N SER A 145 -6.90 8.75 5.13
CA SER A 145 -7.32 7.41 5.52
C SER A 145 -7.64 7.32 7.02
N GLN A 146 -6.87 8.01 7.88
CA GLN A 146 -7.11 8.05 9.33
C GLN A 146 -8.32 8.90 9.71
N ILE A 147 -8.63 9.95 8.96
CA ILE A 147 -9.89 10.71 9.14
C ILE A 147 -11.08 9.83 8.76
N LEU A 148 -10.95 9.02 7.71
CA LEU A 148 -12.01 8.09 7.30
C LEU A 148 -12.16 6.93 8.30
N TYR A 149 -11.04 6.31 8.70
CA TYR A 149 -11.06 5.13 9.57
C TYR A 149 -9.75 5.01 10.38
N ASN A 150 -9.87 4.87 11.70
CA ASN A 150 -8.74 4.69 12.61
C ASN A 150 -9.03 3.74 13.79
N ASP A 151 -10.02 2.86 13.64
CA ASP A 151 -10.51 1.91 14.66
C ASP A 151 -11.16 2.55 15.90
N LYS A 152 -11.31 3.88 15.94
CA LYS A 152 -11.81 4.59 17.14
C LYS A 152 -12.83 5.67 16.82
N ALA A 153 -12.42 6.63 16.02
CA ALA A 153 -13.14 7.89 15.85
C ALA A 153 -13.04 8.47 14.42
N GLY A 154 -12.70 7.64 13.42
CA GLY A 154 -12.82 8.03 12.02
C GLY A 154 -14.27 8.16 11.60
N LEU A 155 -14.54 8.78 10.47
CA LEU A 155 -15.91 8.97 9.96
C LEU A 155 -16.65 7.64 9.82
N ILE A 156 -15.99 6.61 9.28
CA ILE A 156 -16.53 5.25 9.15
C ILE A 156 -16.80 4.66 10.54
N ASP A 157 -15.88 4.85 11.50
CA ASP A 157 -16.04 4.34 12.85
C ASP A 157 -17.28 4.93 13.51
N LEU A 158 -17.42 6.27 13.48
CA LEU A 158 -18.50 6.98 14.17
C LEU A 158 -19.85 6.80 13.48
N ASN A 159 -19.88 6.84 12.14
CA ASN A 159 -21.13 6.94 11.41
C ASN A 159 -21.67 5.59 10.90
N ILE A 160 -20.80 4.59 10.76
CA ILE A 160 -21.17 3.26 10.24
C ILE A 160 -21.02 2.20 11.32
N ASN A 161 -19.80 2.00 11.87
CA ASN A 161 -19.51 0.88 12.76
C ASN A 161 -20.17 1.05 14.12
N GLN A 162 -20.00 2.20 14.79
CA GLN A 162 -20.62 2.46 16.10
C GLN A 162 -22.13 2.56 16.00
N GLN A 163 -22.65 3.05 14.87
CA GLN A 163 -24.09 3.08 14.61
C GLN A 163 -24.62 1.74 14.09
N GLN A 164 -23.77 0.76 13.96
CA GLN A 164 -24.12 -0.56 13.43
C GLN A 164 -24.93 -0.50 12.13
N LYS A 165 -24.59 0.40 11.19
CA LYS A 165 -25.28 0.54 9.90
C LYS A 165 -24.87 -0.51 8.87
N ALA A 166 -23.70 -1.13 9.04
CA ALA A 166 -23.23 -2.30 8.31
C ALA A 166 -22.68 -3.33 9.31
N LEU A 167 -22.37 -4.53 8.86
CA LEU A 167 -21.71 -5.53 9.71
C LEU A 167 -20.30 -5.09 10.09
N SER A 168 -19.55 -4.56 9.13
CA SER A 168 -18.28 -3.89 9.34
C SER A 168 -17.93 -3.00 8.15
N ALA A 169 -17.20 -1.93 8.39
CA ALA A 169 -16.63 -1.10 7.34
C ALA A 169 -15.25 -0.59 7.78
N TYR A 170 -14.31 -0.51 6.85
CA TYR A 170 -12.96 -0.04 7.12
C TYR A 170 -12.30 0.54 5.87
N CYS A 171 -11.21 1.27 6.07
CA CYS A 171 -10.47 1.94 5.01
C CYS A 171 -8.97 1.88 5.35
N TYR A 172 -8.13 1.65 4.35
CA TYR A 172 -6.68 1.66 4.51
C TYR A 172 -5.96 1.97 3.20
N PRO A 173 -4.80 2.65 3.24
CA PRO A 173 -3.97 2.86 2.09
C PRO A 173 -3.07 1.64 1.84
N LEU A 174 -2.77 1.37 0.56
CA LEU A 174 -1.68 0.49 0.13
C LEU A 174 -0.55 1.35 -0.43
N ASP A 175 0.64 1.18 0.10
CA ASP A 175 1.85 1.83 -0.36
C ASP A 175 2.59 0.95 -1.38
N MET A 176 2.82 1.51 -2.55
CA MET A 176 3.64 0.89 -3.60
C MET A 176 4.54 1.97 -4.21
N ALA A 177 5.67 1.60 -4.82
CA ALA A 177 6.68 2.56 -5.25
C ALA A 177 6.15 3.57 -6.30
N ASP A 178 5.48 3.09 -7.35
CA ASP A 178 5.04 3.95 -8.47
C ASP A 178 3.65 4.56 -8.25
N TYR A 179 2.79 3.86 -7.54
CA TYR A 179 1.41 4.27 -7.22
C TYR A 179 1.07 3.86 -5.79
N SER A 180 0.03 4.46 -5.24
CA SER A 180 -0.64 3.99 -4.02
C SER A 180 -2.14 3.86 -4.26
N VAL A 181 -2.82 3.16 -3.37
CA VAL A 181 -4.25 2.89 -3.50
C VAL A 181 -4.93 3.12 -2.16
N LEU A 182 -6.08 3.77 -2.16
CA LEU A 182 -6.99 3.75 -1.02
C LEU A 182 -8.01 2.66 -1.25
N LEU A 183 -8.12 1.74 -0.30
CA LEU A 183 -9.15 0.70 -0.26
C LEU A 183 -10.16 1.02 0.83
N MET A 184 -11.45 0.96 0.48
CA MET A 184 -12.55 0.98 1.43
C MET A 184 -13.36 -0.29 1.26
N GLN A 185 -13.63 -0.99 2.35
CA GLN A 185 -14.38 -2.22 2.32
C GLN A 185 -15.56 -2.16 3.29
N GLY A 186 -16.69 -2.74 2.87
CA GLY A 186 -17.88 -2.87 3.71
C GLY A 186 -18.51 -4.25 3.57
N ARG A 187 -19.04 -4.77 4.69
CA ARG A 187 -19.79 -6.02 4.75
C ARG A 187 -21.23 -5.75 5.13
N PRO A 188 -22.20 -6.25 4.38
CA PRO A 188 -23.61 -6.08 4.68
C PRO A 188 -24.02 -6.89 5.91
N LYS A 189 -25.04 -6.42 6.60
CA LYS A 189 -25.81 -7.22 7.56
C LYS A 189 -26.72 -8.19 6.81
N GLN A 190 -27.30 -9.11 7.55
CA GLN A 190 -28.33 -9.98 7.00
C GLN A 190 -29.51 -9.15 6.42
N GLY A 191 -29.81 -9.39 5.15
CA GLY A 191 -30.88 -8.70 4.42
C GLY A 191 -30.52 -7.32 3.89
N GLN A 192 -29.29 -6.84 4.12
CA GLN A 192 -28.77 -5.58 3.56
C GLN A 192 -28.10 -5.85 2.21
N THR A 193 -28.30 -4.98 1.23
CA THR A 193 -27.68 -5.11 -0.09
C THR A 193 -26.28 -4.51 -0.13
N LEU A 194 -25.45 -4.93 -1.10
CA LEU A 194 -24.14 -4.32 -1.36
C LEU A 194 -24.26 -2.85 -1.78
N ASP A 195 -25.29 -2.48 -2.52
CA ASP A 195 -25.53 -1.08 -2.92
C ASP A 195 -25.84 -0.18 -1.73
N GLU A 196 -26.59 -0.66 -0.73
CA GLU A 196 -26.81 0.09 0.51
C GLU A 196 -25.51 0.33 1.26
N VAL A 197 -24.66 -0.70 1.36
CA VAL A 197 -23.33 -0.55 2.01
C VAL A 197 -22.43 0.38 1.21
N LYS A 198 -22.43 0.27 -0.14
CA LYS A 198 -21.74 1.23 -1.02
C LYS A 198 -22.18 2.66 -0.75
N GLY A 199 -23.47 2.90 -0.68
CA GLY A 199 -24.03 4.21 -0.35
C GLY A 199 -23.52 4.77 0.97
N LEU A 200 -23.44 3.94 2.01
CA LEU A 200 -22.88 4.33 3.31
C LEU A 200 -21.42 4.75 3.21
N LEU A 201 -20.57 3.99 2.48
CA LEU A 201 -19.17 4.31 2.29
C LEU A 201 -18.97 5.60 1.49
N LEU A 202 -19.72 5.78 0.40
CA LEU A 202 -19.64 6.98 -0.44
C LEU A 202 -20.16 8.23 0.29
N GLU A 203 -21.11 8.11 1.21
CA GLU A 203 -21.55 9.23 2.05
C GLU A 203 -20.42 9.73 2.96
N GLU A 204 -19.56 8.86 3.48
CA GLU A 204 -18.39 9.29 4.27
C GLU A 204 -17.33 9.98 3.40
N ILE A 205 -17.14 9.55 2.16
CA ILE A 205 -16.32 10.27 1.17
C ILE A 205 -16.90 11.66 0.89
N LYS A 206 -18.21 11.76 0.72
CA LYS A 206 -18.90 13.03 0.48
C LYS A 206 -18.76 14.00 1.66
N LYS A 207 -18.88 13.50 2.90
CA LYS A 207 -18.61 14.31 4.12
C LYS A 207 -17.18 14.82 4.14
N LEU A 208 -16.21 13.95 3.88
CA LEU A 208 -14.80 14.34 3.81
C LEU A 208 -14.57 15.44 2.76
N ARG A 209 -15.13 15.29 1.56
CA ARG A 209 -15.05 16.28 0.46
C ARG A 209 -15.73 17.61 0.79
N ALA A 210 -16.78 17.57 1.58
CA ALA A 210 -17.48 18.75 2.05
C ALA A 210 -16.80 19.42 3.26
N GLY A 211 -15.79 18.76 3.86
CA GLY A 211 -15.18 19.22 5.12
C GLY A 211 -16.08 19.01 6.34
N ASP A 212 -17.05 18.11 6.25
CA ASP A 212 -17.94 17.77 7.36
C ASP A 212 -17.27 16.75 8.30
N PHE A 213 -16.23 17.21 8.98
CA PHE A 213 -15.51 16.50 10.03
C PHE A 213 -14.90 17.50 11.02
N ASP A 214 -14.72 17.07 12.26
CA ASP A 214 -14.12 17.90 13.30
C ASP A 214 -12.63 18.12 13.01
N GLU A 215 -12.18 19.38 13.01
CA GLU A 215 -10.78 19.72 12.80
C GLU A 215 -9.85 19.11 13.86
N LYS A 216 -10.36 18.84 15.06
CA LYS A 216 -9.63 18.12 16.11
C LYS A 216 -9.24 16.69 15.70
N MET A 217 -9.94 16.08 14.74
CA MET A 217 -9.53 14.78 14.20
C MET A 217 -8.17 14.85 13.52
N LEU A 218 -7.84 15.96 12.87
CA LEU A 218 -6.54 16.16 12.24
C LEU A 218 -5.42 16.18 13.29
N GLU A 219 -5.58 16.98 14.35
CA GLU A 219 -4.62 17.02 15.45
C GLU A 219 -4.47 15.66 16.15
N ALA A 220 -5.59 14.99 16.43
CA ALA A 220 -5.58 13.67 17.05
C ALA A 220 -4.84 12.63 16.20
N ASN A 221 -5.07 12.63 14.88
CA ASN A 221 -4.39 11.71 13.96
C ASN A 221 -2.88 12.00 13.88
N ILE A 222 -2.46 13.26 13.82
CA ILE A 222 -1.04 13.64 13.88
C ILE A 222 -0.38 13.15 15.18
N ASN A 223 -1.06 13.29 16.31
CA ASN A 223 -0.56 12.79 17.59
C ASN A 223 -0.46 11.26 17.62
N ASN A 224 -1.40 10.54 17.00
CA ASN A 224 -1.33 9.10 16.83
C ASN A 224 -0.14 8.69 15.95
N PHE A 225 0.12 9.39 14.85
CA PHE A 225 1.31 9.16 14.03
C PHE A 225 2.62 9.38 14.80
N LYS A 226 2.70 10.46 15.60
CA LYS A 226 3.85 10.71 16.47
C LYS A 226 4.08 9.57 17.45
N LEU A 227 3.03 9.13 18.13
CA LEU A 227 3.11 8.03 19.07
C LEU A 227 3.53 6.73 18.38
N GLY A 228 2.92 6.41 17.24
CA GLY A 228 3.27 5.24 16.43
C GLY A 228 4.73 5.25 15.98
N LEU A 229 5.22 6.40 15.49
CA LEU A 229 6.63 6.56 15.12
C LEU A 229 7.57 6.36 16.30
N MET A 230 7.26 6.94 17.47
CA MET A 230 8.07 6.75 18.67
C MET A 230 8.16 5.26 19.06
N GLN A 231 7.04 4.54 19.05
CA GLN A 231 7.00 3.11 19.34
C GLN A 231 7.78 2.27 18.31
N GLN A 232 7.72 2.66 17.02
CA GLN A 232 8.52 2.00 15.98
C GLN A 232 10.02 2.22 16.18
N LEU A 233 10.41 3.45 16.56
CA LEU A 233 11.82 3.78 16.79
C LEU A 233 12.43 3.09 18.03
N GLU A 234 11.63 2.56 18.95
CA GLU A 234 12.13 1.73 20.07
C GLU A 234 12.66 0.39 19.62
N LYS A 235 12.17 -0.15 18.47
CA LYS A 235 12.51 -1.49 17.99
C LYS A 235 13.59 -1.44 16.91
N ASN A 236 14.67 -2.20 17.08
CA ASN A 236 15.74 -2.31 16.08
C ASN A 236 15.24 -2.79 14.72
N GLU A 237 14.37 -3.79 14.70
CA GLU A 237 13.77 -4.33 13.47
C GLU A 237 12.99 -3.26 12.72
N SER A 238 12.13 -2.51 13.42
CA SER A 238 11.33 -1.44 12.79
C SER A 238 12.21 -0.33 12.22
N ARG A 239 13.28 0.07 12.93
CA ARG A 239 14.26 1.04 12.42
C ARG A 239 14.95 0.55 11.15
N ALA A 240 15.39 -0.72 11.14
CA ALA A 240 15.99 -1.31 9.95
C ALA A 240 14.99 -1.37 8.78
N GLN A 241 13.73 -1.75 9.06
CA GLN A 241 12.67 -1.81 8.05
C GLN A 241 12.33 -0.44 7.45
N MET A 242 12.39 0.64 8.22
CA MET A 242 12.21 1.99 7.68
C MET A 242 13.25 2.34 6.61
N PHE A 243 14.54 1.99 6.82
CA PHE A 243 15.58 2.16 5.80
C PHE A 243 15.33 1.28 4.57
N VAL A 244 14.89 0.04 4.78
CA VAL A 244 14.56 -0.89 3.68
C VAL A 244 13.42 -0.32 2.83
N ASN A 245 12.36 0.16 3.46
CA ASN A 245 11.21 0.74 2.77
C ASN A 245 11.60 2.00 1.98
N SER A 246 12.40 2.89 2.59
CA SER A 246 12.93 4.08 1.90
C SER A 246 13.73 3.69 0.65
N PHE A 247 14.59 2.67 0.74
CA PHE A 247 15.35 2.18 -0.40
C PHE A 247 14.45 1.58 -1.49
N ILE A 248 13.47 0.74 -1.12
CA ILE A 248 12.54 0.08 -2.06
C ILE A 248 11.68 1.12 -2.79
N ASN A 249 11.16 2.11 -2.06
CA ASN A 249 10.30 3.16 -2.61
C ASN A 249 11.10 4.24 -3.36
N GLY A 250 12.43 4.20 -3.32
CA GLY A 250 13.29 5.21 -3.93
C GLY A 250 13.15 6.59 -3.28
N SER A 251 12.68 6.65 -2.03
CA SER A 251 12.52 7.91 -1.30
C SER A 251 13.85 8.43 -0.76
N ASN A 252 13.94 9.74 -0.58
CA ASN A 252 15.09 10.34 0.07
C ASN A 252 14.91 10.24 1.60
N TRP A 253 15.90 9.70 2.31
CA TRP A 253 15.84 9.58 3.76
C TRP A 253 15.63 10.94 4.49
N ALA A 254 16.16 12.03 3.96
CA ALA A 254 15.92 13.36 4.50
C ALA A 254 14.43 13.76 4.41
N ASP A 255 13.72 13.31 3.37
CA ASP A 255 12.29 13.54 3.23
C ASP A 255 11.48 12.64 4.18
N GLU A 256 11.90 11.40 4.40
CA GLU A 256 11.26 10.47 5.35
C GLU A 256 11.28 11.03 6.78
N VAL A 257 12.43 11.50 7.26
CA VAL A 257 12.55 12.01 8.64
C VAL A 257 11.77 13.32 8.87
N THR A 258 11.44 14.04 7.81
CA THR A 258 10.67 15.29 7.87
C THR A 258 9.19 15.12 7.49
N ALA A 259 8.77 13.91 7.09
CA ALA A 259 7.41 13.62 6.66
C ALA A 259 6.37 14.00 7.73
N LEU A 260 6.59 13.58 8.97
CA LEU A 260 5.68 13.90 10.07
C LEU A 260 5.57 15.43 10.34
N GLU A 261 6.66 16.18 10.16
CA GLU A 261 6.62 17.64 10.28
C GLU A 261 5.77 18.27 9.16
N ARG A 262 5.89 17.77 7.92
CA ARG A 262 5.03 18.21 6.80
C ARG A 262 3.58 17.84 7.03
N MET A 263 3.30 16.60 7.43
CA MET A 263 1.94 16.13 7.74
C MET A 263 1.30 16.98 8.86
N SER A 264 2.07 17.39 9.86
CA SER A 264 1.56 18.22 10.98
C SER A 264 1.19 19.65 10.59
N LYS A 265 1.59 20.10 9.40
CA LYS A 265 1.25 21.42 8.86
C LYS A 265 0.04 21.37 7.91
N LEU A 266 -0.48 20.19 7.60
CA LEU A 266 -1.66 20.05 6.75
C LEU A 266 -2.88 20.68 7.41
N THR A 267 -3.57 21.47 6.63
CA THR A 267 -4.82 22.15 7.04
C THR A 267 -6.04 21.35 6.59
N LYS A 268 -7.17 21.59 7.24
CA LYS A 268 -8.46 21.02 6.84
C LYS A 268 -8.80 21.35 5.38
N SER A 269 -8.50 22.57 4.92
CA SER A 269 -8.76 22.99 3.54
C SER A 269 -7.92 22.21 2.53
N GLU A 270 -6.67 21.86 2.85
CA GLU A 270 -5.80 21.04 1.99
C GLU A 270 -6.30 19.59 1.93
N ILE A 271 -6.76 19.03 3.05
CA ILE A 271 -7.41 17.71 3.09
C ILE A 271 -8.66 17.68 2.21
N VAL A 272 -9.52 18.70 2.31
CA VAL A 272 -10.74 18.82 1.49
C VAL A 272 -10.39 18.96 0.01
N ALA A 273 -9.40 19.80 -0.33
CA ALA A 273 -8.95 19.97 -1.71
C ALA A 273 -8.38 18.66 -2.27
N PHE A 274 -7.59 17.93 -1.48
CA PHE A 274 -7.07 16.61 -1.85
C PHE A 274 -8.20 15.61 -2.10
N ALA A 275 -9.17 15.51 -1.17
CA ALA A 275 -10.32 14.62 -1.31
C ALA A 275 -11.14 14.94 -2.56
N ASN A 276 -11.36 16.22 -2.87
CA ASN A 276 -12.07 16.65 -4.09
C ASN A 276 -11.29 16.36 -5.37
N LYS A 277 -9.96 16.36 -5.32
CA LYS A 277 -9.11 16.04 -6.48
C LYS A 277 -9.11 14.54 -6.80
N TYR A 278 -9.05 13.69 -5.79
CA TYR A 278 -8.73 12.26 -5.97
C TYR A 278 -9.87 11.30 -5.67
N LEU A 279 -10.81 11.64 -4.79
CA LEU A 279 -11.90 10.75 -4.37
C LEU A 279 -13.20 11.08 -5.12
N ASN A 280 -13.14 11.00 -6.45
CA ASN A 280 -14.32 11.16 -7.31
C ASN A 280 -15.06 9.82 -7.44
N GLU A 281 -16.39 9.91 -7.68
CA GLU A 281 -17.27 8.77 -7.99
C GLU A 281 -17.14 8.32 -9.43
#